data_1bd3a36ac06be161ee2d69ccad7aa57f
#
_entry.id   1bd3a36ac06be161ee2d69ccad7aa57f
#
_cell.length_a   1.000
_cell.length_b   1.000
_cell.length_c   1.000
_cell.angle_alpha   90.00
_cell.angle_beta   90.00
_cell.angle_gamma   90.00
#
_symmetry.space_group_name_H-M   'P 1'
#
loop_
_entity.id
_entity.type
_entity.pdbx_description
1 polymer ?
#
loop_
_entity_poly.entity_id
_entity_poly.type
_entity_poly.pdbx_seq_one_letter_code
_entity_poly.pdbx_strand_id
1 'polypeptide(L)'
;MRFKYVCNDCGKEFVSEEVMYTCSDCAALVPDANEFRKGNLIVRLDADDAKALSTKQDLSFYDFFPYQVPDKECFPIGETPIAYPKRLREQYGLPNLSIKLDSALPSGSFKDRASQLIAAQAIAHGENKIALASTGNAGAAMSCAGAAYGLEIVLFVPETAPVNKLMQSVLYGATVVPVKGSYDDAFALSIAYTERFGGINRNTAYNPMTVEGKKSVSIELFLQLGRKVPEVVYVPVXXXXXXXXXXXXXXR
;
A
#
# COMPACT_ATOMS: atom_id res chain seq x y z
N MET A 1 -3.04 -16.07 -3.19
CA MET A 1 -4.52 -16.15 -3.29
C MET A 1 -4.95 -15.65 -4.65
N ARG A 2 -5.88 -16.35 -5.34
CA ARG A 2 -6.41 -15.90 -6.63
C ARG A 2 -7.17 -14.58 -6.46
N PHE A 3 -7.15 -13.76 -7.50
CA PHE A 3 -7.82 -12.46 -7.47
C PHE A 3 -8.15 -11.98 -8.89
N LYS A 4 -8.96 -10.94 -8.96
CA LYS A 4 -9.22 -10.21 -10.18
C LYS A 4 -9.23 -8.71 -9.86
N TYR A 5 -8.95 -7.91 -10.88
CA TYR A 5 -9.12 -6.47 -10.77
C TYR A 5 -10.56 -6.10 -11.13
N VAL A 6 -11.12 -5.14 -10.42
CA VAL A 6 -12.48 -4.64 -10.68
C VAL A 6 -12.41 -3.12 -10.75
N CYS A 7 -12.97 -2.57 -11.79
CA CYS A 7 -13.04 -1.11 -11.91
C CYS A 7 -14.03 -0.55 -10.88
N ASN A 8 -13.61 0.42 -10.10
CA ASN A 8 -14.45 1.03 -9.07
C ASN A 8 -15.58 1.89 -9.67
N ASP A 9 -15.42 2.33 -10.94
CA ASP A 9 -16.40 3.22 -11.59
C ASP A 9 -17.44 2.45 -12.39
N CYS A 10 -17.01 1.51 -13.24
CA CYS A 10 -17.95 0.80 -14.14
C CYS A 10 -18.17 -0.67 -13.76
N GLY A 11 -17.43 -1.20 -12.81
CA GLY A 11 -17.58 -2.58 -12.39
C GLY A 11 -16.94 -3.63 -13.31
N LYS A 12 -16.29 -3.20 -14.39
CA LYS A 12 -15.63 -4.14 -15.33
C LYS A 12 -14.55 -4.94 -14.60
N GLU A 13 -14.54 -6.25 -14.86
CA GLU A 13 -13.58 -7.17 -14.24
C GLU A 13 -12.47 -7.53 -15.23
N PHE A 14 -11.25 -7.70 -14.71
CA PHE A 14 -10.07 -8.05 -15.50
C PHE A 14 -9.33 -9.21 -14.84
N VAL A 15 -8.79 -10.09 -15.68
CA VAL A 15 -7.98 -11.23 -15.21
C VAL A 15 -6.64 -10.70 -14.67
N SER A 16 -6.10 -11.38 -13.67
CA SER A 16 -4.94 -10.93 -12.90
C SER A 16 -3.57 -11.33 -13.48
N GLU A 17 -3.52 -11.86 -14.70
CA GLU A 17 -2.27 -12.35 -15.28
C GLU A 17 -1.26 -11.24 -15.62
N GLU A 18 -1.75 -10.01 -15.76
CA GLU A 18 -0.89 -8.85 -16.07
C GLU A 18 -0.95 -7.82 -14.96
N VAL A 19 0.08 -6.99 -14.89
CA VAL A 19 0.06 -5.83 -13.99
C VAL A 19 -0.86 -4.78 -14.60
N MET A 20 -1.92 -4.44 -13.86
CA MET A 20 -2.89 -3.45 -14.30
C MET A 20 -2.98 -2.31 -13.31
N TYR A 21 -3.09 -1.12 -13.83
CA TYR A 21 -3.17 0.10 -13.03
C TYR A 21 -4.56 0.75 -13.09
N THR A 22 -5.13 0.83 -14.28
CA THR A 22 -6.40 1.52 -14.50
C THR A 22 -7.28 0.74 -15.48
N CYS A 23 -8.58 1.00 -15.41
CA CYS A 23 -9.55 0.49 -16.37
C CYS A 23 -9.40 1.26 -17.68
N SER A 24 -9.12 0.56 -18.79
CA SER A 24 -8.93 1.19 -20.10
C SER A 24 -10.12 2.06 -20.52
N ASP A 25 -11.34 1.58 -20.26
CA ASP A 25 -12.55 2.25 -20.72
C ASP A 25 -12.80 3.55 -19.95
N CYS A 26 -12.65 3.49 -18.60
CA CYS A 26 -12.92 4.65 -17.75
C CYS A 26 -11.77 5.66 -17.74
N ALA A 27 -10.53 5.18 -17.84
CA ALA A 27 -9.35 6.06 -17.85
C ALA A 27 -9.27 6.90 -19.13
N ALA A 28 -9.90 6.43 -20.20
CA ALA A 28 -9.98 7.18 -21.48
C ALA A 28 -10.95 8.37 -21.38
N LEU A 29 -11.84 8.38 -20.37
CA LEU A 29 -12.76 9.49 -20.18
C LEU A 29 -12.00 10.67 -19.57
N VAL A 30 -11.91 11.76 -20.30
CA VAL A 30 -11.23 12.95 -19.81
C VAL A 30 -12.12 13.60 -18.73
N PRO A 31 -11.65 13.69 -17.50
CA PRO A 31 -12.47 14.32 -16.48
C PRO A 31 -12.55 15.83 -16.68
N ASP A 32 -13.68 16.40 -16.31
CA ASP A 32 -13.80 17.86 -16.23
C ASP A 32 -12.78 18.40 -15.19
N ALA A 33 -12.45 19.68 -15.28
CA ALA A 33 -11.40 20.30 -14.48
C ALA A 33 -11.54 20.08 -12.96
N ASN A 34 -12.77 19.80 -12.50
CA ASN A 34 -13.06 19.59 -11.07
C ASN A 34 -13.38 18.13 -10.73
N GLU A 35 -13.21 17.19 -11.66
CA GLU A 35 -13.50 15.78 -11.41
C GLU A 35 -12.20 14.98 -11.17
N PHE A 36 -12.30 13.97 -10.32
CA PHE A 36 -11.20 13.04 -10.11
C PHE A 36 -11.07 12.08 -11.30
N ARG A 37 -9.85 11.66 -11.58
CA ARG A 37 -9.58 10.66 -12.61
C ARG A 37 -10.37 9.38 -12.32
N LYS A 38 -11.01 8.83 -13.34
CA LYS A 38 -11.80 7.60 -13.27
C LYS A 38 -10.95 6.40 -13.66
N GLY A 39 -11.48 5.21 -13.41
CA GLY A 39 -10.84 3.96 -13.81
C GLY A 39 -9.94 3.33 -12.75
N ASN A 40 -10.00 3.80 -11.51
CA ASN A 40 -9.24 3.17 -10.43
C ASN A 40 -9.67 1.72 -10.25
N LEU A 41 -8.70 0.82 -10.17
CA LEU A 41 -8.94 -0.61 -9.97
C LEU A 41 -8.85 -0.97 -8.48
N ILE A 42 -9.70 -1.88 -8.07
CA ILE A 42 -9.61 -2.54 -6.76
C ILE A 42 -9.32 -4.02 -6.98
N VAL A 43 -8.70 -4.63 -5.99
CA VAL A 43 -8.42 -6.07 -5.98
C VAL A 43 -9.58 -6.79 -5.31
N ARG A 44 -10.18 -7.74 -6.00
CA ARG A 44 -11.21 -8.63 -5.43
C ARG A 44 -10.61 -10.02 -5.33
N LEU A 45 -10.43 -10.48 -4.10
CA LEU A 45 -9.91 -11.81 -3.83
C LEU A 45 -10.98 -12.86 -4.16
N ASP A 46 -10.54 -14.06 -4.53
CA ASP A 46 -11.43 -15.15 -4.84
C ASP A 46 -12.17 -15.59 -3.56
N ALA A 47 -13.49 -15.70 -3.68
CA ALA A 47 -14.34 -15.99 -2.52
C ALA A 47 -14.14 -17.42 -1.99
N ASP A 48 -13.91 -18.39 -2.89
CA ASP A 48 -13.68 -19.77 -2.48
C ASP A 48 -12.34 -19.93 -1.78
N ASP A 49 -11.30 -19.26 -2.30
CA ASP A 49 -9.99 -19.23 -1.64
C ASP A 49 -10.11 -18.59 -0.25
N ALA A 50 -10.82 -17.45 -0.14
CA ALA A 50 -11.01 -16.77 1.13
C ALA A 50 -11.81 -17.63 2.13
N LYS A 51 -12.85 -18.33 1.65
CA LYS A 51 -13.66 -19.22 2.47
C LYS A 51 -12.83 -20.40 3.00
N ALA A 52 -11.92 -20.92 2.18
CA ALA A 52 -11.04 -22.02 2.59
C ALA A 52 -10.14 -21.64 3.77
N LEU A 53 -9.86 -20.35 3.95
CA LEU A 53 -9.05 -19.85 5.08
C LEU A 53 -9.85 -19.79 6.40
N SER A 54 -11.18 -19.89 6.36
CA SER A 54 -12.02 -19.73 7.56
C SER A 54 -11.69 -20.76 8.66
N THR A 55 -11.24 -21.95 8.27
CA THR A 55 -10.88 -23.03 9.20
C THR A 55 -9.39 -23.06 9.55
N LYS A 56 -8.58 -22.21 8.93
CA LYS A 56 -7.13 -22.20 9.17
C LYS A 56 -6.82 -21.69 10.57
N GLN A 57 -6.13 -22.48 11.39
CA GLN A 57 -5.78 -22.11 12.77
C GLN A 57 -4.68 -21.04 12.79
N ASP A 58 -3.62 -21.25 12.02
CA ASP A 58 -2.46 -20.34 11.95
C ASP A 58 -2.66 -19.29 10.85
N LEU A 59 -3.81 -18.63 10.89
CA LEU A 59 -4.17 -17.63 9.89
C LEU A 59 -3.34 -16.36 10.04
N SER A 60 -2.79 -15.90 8.93
CA SER A 60 -1.99 -14.67 8.85
C SER A 60 -2.57 -13.75 7.78
N PHE A 61 -2.30 -12.45 7.88
CA PHE A 61 -2.70 -11.53 6.81
C PHE A 61 -2.02 -11.87 5.48
N TYR A 62 -0.87 -12.53 5.51
CA TYR A 62 -0.18 -12.99 4.29
C TYR A 62 -1.02 -13.97 3.48
N ASP A 63 -1.91 -14.72 4.12
CA ASP A 63 -2.79 -15.66 3.44
C ASP A 63 -3.79 -14.96 2.50
N PHE A 64 -4.02 -13.67 2.74
CA PHE A 64 -4.93 -12.85 1.95
C PHE A 64 -4.21 -12.04 0.85
N PHE A 65 -2.90 -12.21 0.72
CA PHE A 65 -2.16 -11.45 -0.29
C PHE A 65 -2.30 -12.08 -1.68
N PRO A 66 -2.52 -11.27 -2.72
CA PRO A 66 -2.57 -11.74 -4.11
C PRO A 66 -1.25 -12.36 -4.58
N TYR A 67 -0.13 -11.83 -4.09
CA TYR A 67 1.23 -12.30 -4.43
C TYR A 67 1.90 -12.86 -3.19
N GLN A 68 2.64 -13.96 -3.38
CA GLN A 68 3.43 -14.55 -2.30
C GLN A 68 4.63 -13.63 -2.00
N VAL A 69 4.78 -13.26 -0.74
CA VAL A 69 5.92 -12.46 -0.29
C VAL A 69 7.12 -13.39 -0.13
N PRO A 70 8.20 -13.15 -0.88
CA PRO A 70 9.42 -13.93 -0.67
C PRO A 70 10.14 -13.43 0.58
N ASP A 71 10.84 -14.31 1.25
CA ASP A 71 11.70 -13.97 2.40
C ASP A 71 11.10 -12.88 3.30
N LYS A 72 10.07 -13.24 4.04
CA LYS A 72 9.36 -12.31 4.93
C LYS A 72 10.28 -11.72 6.03
N GLU A 73 11.36 -12.41 6.35
CA GLU A 73 12.26 -12.02 7.44
C GLU A 73 13.15 -10.83 7.06
N CYS A 74 13.49 -10.67 5.78
CA CYS A 74 14.34 -9.55 5.37
C CYS A 74 13.62 -8.20 5.42
N PHE A 75 12.26 -8.21 5.36
CA PHE A 75 11.45 -7.01 5.49
C PHE A 75 10.20 -7.37 6.30
N PRO A 76 10.34 -7.49 7.63
CA PRO A 76 9.26 -8.03 8.48
C PRO A 76 8.12 -7.01 8.64
N ILE A 77 6.99 -7.32 8.03
CA ILE A 77 5.77 -6.51 8.14
C ILE A 77 4.77 -7.26 9.01
N GLY A 78 4.07 -6.53 9.84
CA GLY A 78 3.06 -7.11 10.70
C GLY A 78 3.54 -7.31 12.12
N GLU A 79 2.66 -7.90 12.91
CA GLU A 79 2.85 -8.11 14.35
C GLU A 79 3.21 -6.83 15.11
N THR A 80 2.81 -5.67 14.56
CA THR A 80 3.06 -4.41 15.26
C THR A 80 2.29 -4.38 16.59
N PRO A 81 2.88 -3.80 17.64
CA PRO A 81 2.26 -3.86 18.96
C PRO A 81 0.92 -3.13 19.06
N ILE A 82 0.08 -3.58 19.97
CA ILE A 82 -1.10 -2.83 20.41
C ILE A 82 -0.79 -2.31 21.82
N ALA A 83 -0.73 -1.00 21.98
CA ALA A 83 -0.50 -0.36 23.27
C ALA A 83 -1.85 -0.09 23.97
N TYR A 84 -1.83 -0.18 25.29
CA TYR A 84 -3.00 0.02 26.15
C TYR A 84 -2.71 1.21 27.08
N PRO A 85 -2.98 2.45 26.63
CA PRO A 85 -2.51 3.65 27.33
C PRO A 85 -3.38 3.98 28.56
N LYS A 86 -2.98 3.51 29.73
CA LYS A 86 -3.72 3.62 30.99
C LYS A 86 -4.19 5.05 31.28
N ARG A 87 -3.25 6.03 31.23
CA ARG A 87 -3.58 7.42 31.55
C ARG A 87 -4.64 8.01 30.61
N LEU A 88 -4.55 7.71 29.30
CA LEU A 88 -5.53 8.20 28.34
C LEU A 88 -6.91 7.55 28.57
N ARG A 89 -6.91 6.26 28.89
CA ARG A 89 -8.12 5.53 29.22
C ARG A 89 -8.88 6.19 30.40
N GLU A 90 -8.13 6.49 31.45
CA GLU A 90 -8.68 7.15 32.64
C GLU A 90 -9.13 8.56 32.33
N GLN A 91 -8.28 9.36 31.68
CA GLN A 91 -8.55 10.77 31.38
C GLN A 91 -9.81 10.99 30.52
N TYR A 92 -10.04 10.08 29.56
CA TYR A 92 -11.13 10.24 28.59
C TYR A 92 -12.32 9.30 28.85
N GLY A 93 -12.28 8.50 29.90
CA GLY A 93 -13.33 7.55 30.21
C GLY A 93 -13.50 6.47 29.14
N LEU A 94 -12.42 6.05 28.52
CA LEU A 94 -12.41 5.08 27.43
C LEU A 94 -11.66 3.81 27.86
N PRO A 95 -12.30 2.95 28.66
CA PRO A 95 -11.58 1.80 29.26
C PRO A 95 -11.01 0.81 28.23
N ASN A 96 -11.59 0.74 27.07
CA ASN A 96 -11.18 -0.19 26.01
C ASN A 96 -10.28 0.44 24.94
N LEU A 97 -9.86 1.71 25.10
CA LEU A 97 -8.99 2.37 24.13
C LEU A 97 -7.69 1.59 23.95
N SER A 98 -7.33 1.33 22.70
CA SER A 98 -6.03 0.74 22.35
C SER A 98 -5.44 1.47 21.14
N ILE A 99 -4.13 1.41 20.99
CA ILE A 99 -3.42 2.12 19.92
C ILE A 99 -2.55 1.10 19.15
N LYS A 100 -2.82 0.95 17.86
CA LYS A 100 -2.00 0.12 16.96
C LYS A 100 -0.76 0.92 16.55
N LEU A 101 0.43 0.38 16.80
CA LEU A 101 1.69 1.12 16.65
C LEU A 101 2.40 0.76 15.33
N ASP A 102 1.88 1.21 14.20
CA ASP A 102 2.51 0.95 12.89
C ASP A 102 3.78 1.77 12.65
N SER A 103 4.17 2.62 13.58
CA SER A 103 5.50 3.24 13.61
C SER A 103 6.61 2.23 13.97
N ALA A 104 6.24 1.02 14.41
CA ALA A 104 7.20 -0.06 14.69
C ALA A 104 7.61 -0.82 13.43
N LEU A 105 7.05 -0.50 12.27
CA LEU A 105 7.43 -1.12 10.98
C LEU A 105 8.82 -0.65 10.53
N PRO A 106 9.48 -1.38 9.61
CA PRO A 106 10.91 -1.16 9.27
C PRO A 106 11.29 0.26 8.87
N SER A 107 10.47 0.96 8.05
CA SER A 107 10.78 2.35 7.69
C SER A 107 10.20 3.37 8.70
N GLY A 108 9.57 2.89 9.77
CA GLY A 108 8.90 3.72 10.75
C GLY A 108 7.51 4.18 10.33
N SER A 109 6.90 3.55 9.33
CA SER A 109 5.60 4.03 8.86
C SER A 109 4.70 2.92 8.31
N PHE A 110 3.40 3.15 8.42
CA PHE A 110 2.33 2.35 7.84
C PHE A 110 2.54 2.01 6.36
N LYS A 111 3.32 2.83 5.63
CA LYS A 111 3.50 2.67 4.18
C LYS A 111 4.29 1.41 3.81
N ASP A 112 4.98 0.80 4.78
CA ASP A 112 5.71 -0.45 4.58
C ASP A 112 4.78 -1.59 4.15
N ARG A 113 3.56 -1.61 4.68
CA ARG A 113 2.56 -2.64 4.33
C ARG A 113 2.27 -2.67 2.83
N ALA A 114 2.11 -1.49 2.23
CA ALA A 114 1.92 -1.38 0.77
C ALA A 114 3.20 -1.74 0.02
N SER A 115 4.36 -1.29 0.52
CA SER A 115 5.65 -1.47 -0.17
C SER A 115 6.04 -2.95 -0.25
N GLN A 116 5.75 -3.73 0.78
CA GLN A 116 6.03 -5.17 0.75
C GLN A 116 5.22 -5.87 -0.35
N LEU A 117 3.92 -5.58 -0.47
CA LEU A 117 3.10 -6.23 -1.50
C LEU A 117 3.51 -5.79 -2.92
N ILE A 118 3.92 -4.51 -3.08
CA ILE A 118 4.45 -4.03 -4.36
C ILE A 118 5.77 -4.72 -4.71
N ALA A 119 6.65 -4.92 -3.73
CA ALA A 119 7.90 -5.67 -3.95
C ALA A 119 7.58 -7.12 -4.37
N ALA A 120 6.62 -7.76 -3.69
CA ALA A 120 6.18 -9.11 -4.05
C ALA A 120 5.59 -9.15 -5.47
N GLN A 121 4.81 -8.13 -5.86
CA GLN A 121 4.28 -8.01 -7.22
C GLN A 121 5.42 -7.90 -8.24
N ALA A 122 6.41 -7.04 -7.98
CA ALA A 122 7.55 -6.86 -8.89
C ALA A 122 8.29 -8.18 -9.10
N ILE A 123 8.63 -8.86 -8.01
CA ILE A 123 9.36 -10.13 -8.06
C ILE A 123 8.54 -11.21 -8.81
N ALA A 124 7.24 -11.28 -8.55
CA ALA A 124 6.36 -12.26 -9.21
C ALA A 124 6.29 -12.06 -10.73
N HIS A 125 6.47 -10.82 -11.19
CA HIS A 125 6.47 -10.48 -12.62
C HIS A 125 7.88 -10.41 -13.22
N GLY A 126 8.91 -10.77 -12.47
CA GLY A 126 10.29 -10.73 -12.95
C GLY A 126 10.85 -9.32 -13.13
N GLU A 127 10.24 -8.35 -12.47
CA GLU A 127 10.68 -6.95 -12.53
C GLU A 127 11.62 -6.63 -11.37
N ASN A 128 12.74 -5.99 -11.65
CA ASN A 128 13.71 -5.62 -10.64
C ASN A 128 13.70 -4.11 -10.33
N LYS A 129 12.78 -3.36 -10.92
CA LYS A 129 12.74 -1.90 -10.83
C LYS A 129 11.34 -1.43 -10.42
N ILE A 130 11.29 -0.48 -9.49
CA ILE A 130 10.03 0.13 -9.05
C ILE A 130 10.19 1.65 -9.10
N ALA A 131 9.24 2.32 -9.76
CA ALA A 131 9.22 3.78 -9.84
C ALA A 131 8.01 4.36 -9.11
N LEU A 132 8.19 5.53 -8.51
CA LEU A 132 7.08 6.22 -7.84
C LEU A 132 7.39 7.71 -7.68
N ALA A 133 6.34 8.50 -7.46
CA ALA A 133 6.47 9.88 -7.05
C ALA A 133 6.13 10.00 -5.56
N SER A 134 7.06 10.47 -4.74
CA SER A 134 6.79 10.69 -3.30
C SER A 134 7.92 11.45 -2.62
N THR A 135 7.57 12.48 -1.87
CA THR A 135 8.51 13.23 -1.02
C THR A 135 8.43 12.79 0.45
N GLY A 136 7.71 11.72 0.75
CA GLY A 136 7.45 11.35 2.15
C GLY A 136 7.50 9.84 2.40
N ASN A 137 6.71 9.40 3.36
CA ASN A 137 6.76 8.01 3.87
C ASN A 137 6.57 6.94 2.79
N ALA A 138 5.88 7.24 1.68
CA ALA A 138 5.70 6.24 0.62
C ALA A 138 7.03 5.99 -0.11
N GLY A 139 7.80 7.05 -0.35
CA GLY A 139 9.14 6.95 -0.92
C GLY A 139 10.08 6.19 0.02
N ALA A 140 10.16 6.63 1.27
CA ALA A 140 11.03 6.00 2.28
C ALA A 140 10.72 4.50 2.44
N ALA A 141 9.43 4.16 2.55
CA ALA A 141 8.99 2.77 2.73
C ALA A 141 9.33 1.90 1.51
N MET A 142 9.14 2.45 0.29
CA MET A 142 9.48 1.67 -0.91
C MET A 142 10.99 1.51 -1.04
N SER A 143 11.75 2.55 -0.69
CA SER A 143 13.21 2.49 -0.71
C SER A 143 13.75 1.46 0.30
N CYS A 144 13.16 1.42 1.49
CA CYS A 144 13.50 0.43 2.53
C CYS A 144 13.23 -1.00 2.02
N ALA A 145 12.03 -1.24 1.45
CA ALA A 145 11.69 -2.54 0.87
C ALA A 145 12.61 -2.88 -0.31
N GLY A 146 12.94 -1.88 -1.14
CA GLY A 146 13.88 -2.07 -2.25
C GLY A 146 15.25 -2.54 -1.77
N ALA A 147 15.78 -1.90 -0.74
CA ALA A 147 17.06 -2.30 -0.14
C ALA A 147 17.00 -3.74 0.38
N ALA A 148 15.89 -4.11 1.04
CA ALA A 148 15.73 -5.44 1.62
C ALA A 148 15.64 -6.54 0.56
N TYR A 149 14.93 -6.28 -0.55
CA TYR A 149 14.66 -7.29 -1.59
C TYR A 149 15.60 -7.18 -2.80
N GLY A 150 16.57 -6.25 -2.79
CA GLY A 150 17.50 -6.08 -3.90
C GLY A 150 16.85 -5.48 -5.15
N LEU A 151 15.84 -4.60 -4.97
CA LEU A 151 15.13 -3.97 -6.08
C LEU A 151 15.61 -2.52 -6.27
N GLU A 152 15.72 -2.11 -7.52
CA GLU A 152 16.06 -0.72 -7.87
C GLU A 152 14.85 0.19 -7.67
N ILE A 153 15.02 1.25 -6.88
CA ILE A 153 13.94 2.21 -6.63
C ILE A 153 14.28 3.55 -7.29
N VAL A 154 13.37 4.04 -8.15
CA VAL A 154 13.49 5.33 -8.82
C VAL A 154 12.39 6.26 -8.28
N LEU A 155 12.82 7.31 -7.60
CA LEU A 155 11.93 8.19 -6.85
C LEU A 155 11.87 9.57 -7.52
N PHE A 156 10.72 9.91 -8.09
CA PHE A 156 10.48 11.20 -8.75
C PHE A 156 9.95 12.19 -7.72
N VAL A 157 10.58 13.37 -7.64
CA VAL A 157 10.21 14.40 -6.64
C VAL A 157 10.28 15.78 -7.28
N PRO A 158 9.41 16.72 -6.87
CA PRO A 158 9.64 18.12 -7.28
C PRO A 158 11.03 18.57 -6.89
N GLU A 159 11.71 19.35 -7.72
CA GLU A 159 13.07 19.85 -7.42
C GLU A 159 13.11 20.71 -6.14
N THR A 160 11.95 21.24 -5.74
CA THR A 160 11.80 22.03 -4.52
C THR A 160 11.59 21.17 -3.26
N ALA A 161 11.59 19.84 -3.40
CA ALA A 161 11.35 18.96 -2.26
C ALA A 161 12.44 19.12 -1.19
N PRO A 162 12.06 19.28 0.09
CA PRO A 162 13.05 19.43 1.15
C PRO A 162 13.97 18.21 1.25
N VAL A 163 15.28 18.45 1.25
CA VAL A 163 16.30 17.38 1.28
C VAL A 163 16.12 16.46 2.49
N ASN A 164 15.78 17.04 3.65
CA ASN A 164 15.59 16.26 4.88
C ASN A 164 14.49 15.21 4.74
N LYS A 165 13.48 15.42 3.89
CA LYS A 165 12.42 14.43 3.64
C LYS A 165 12.88 13.30 2.73
N LEU A 166 13.95 13.51 1.98
CA LEU A 166 14.48 12.53 1.03
C LEU A 166 15.62 11.69 1.61
N MET A 167 16.19 12.15 2.73
CA MET A 167 17.37 11.52 3.34
C MET A 167 17.20 10.02 3.56
N GLN A 168 16.07 9.62 4.11
CA GLN A 168 15.81 8.21 4.40
C GLN A 168 15.82 7.37 3.10
N SER A 169 15.18 7.88 2.04
CA SER A 169 15.16 7.17 0.74
C SER A 169 16.56 7.05 0.14
N VAL A 170 17.34 8.13 0.24
CA VAL A 170 18.74 8.14 -0.27
C VAL A 170 19.59 7.15 0.51
N LEU A 171 19.45 7.12 1.83
CA LEU A 171 20.20 6.18 2.70
C LEU A 171 19.87 4.72 2.38
N TYR A 172 18.66 4.43 1.91
CA TYR A 172 18.27 3.09 1.46
C TYR A 172 18.67 2.81 0.00
N GLY A 173 19.36 3.75 -0.66
CA GLY A 173 19.91 3.53 -2.01
C GLY A 173 18.97 3.87 -3.16
N ALA A 174 17.88 4.59 -2.92
CA ALA A 174 16.99 4.99 -4.02
C ALA A 174 17.65 6.03 -4.92
N THR A 175 17.43 5.90 -6.23
CA THR A 175 17.79 6.92 -7.22
C THR A 175 16.73 8.02 -7.18
N VAL A 176 17.10 9.22 -6.78
CA VAL A 176 16.18 10.36 -6.70
C VAL A 176 16.29 11.20 -7.97
N VAL A 177 15.17 11.40 -8.65
CA VAL A 177 15.08 12.18 -9.89
C VAL A 177 14.32 13.48 -9.59
N PRO A 178 15.02 14.62 -9.49
CA PRO A 178 14.34 15.91 -9.31
C PRO A 178 13.63 16.33 -10.60
N VAL A 179 12.37 16.75 -10.46
CA VAL A 179 11.50 17.14 -11.58
C VAL A 179 11.17 18.61 -11.47
N LYS A 180 11.40 19.36 -12.55
CA LYS A 180 10.96 20.76 -12.62
C LYS A 180 9.44 20.81 -12.70
N GLY A 181 8.80 21.37 -11.68
CA GLY A 181 7.34 21.45 -11.63
C GLY A 181 6.77 20.99 -10.32
N SER A 182 5.53 20.61 -10.37
CA SER A 182 4.71 20.22 -9.22
C SER A 182 4.88 18.74 -8.85
N TYR A 183 4.20 18.34 -7.79
CA TYR A 183 4.07 16.91 -7.45
C TYR A 183 3.36 16.13 -8.58
N ASP A 184 2.36 16.76 -9.21
CA ASP A 184 1.61 16.09 -10.29
C ASP A 184 2.49 15.87 -11.53
N ASP A 185 3.44 16.77 -11.79
CA ASP A 185 4.42 16.58 -12.87
C ASP A 185 5.36 15.41 -12.55
N ALA A 186 5.81 15.32 -11.31
CA ALA A 186 6.63 14.19 -10.86
C ALA A 186 5.86 12.87 -10.95
N PHE A 187 4.57 12.90 -10.59
CA PHE A 187 3.67 11.74 -10.67
C PHE A 187 3.51 11.29 -12.14
N ALA A 188 3.20 12.23 -13.04
CA ALA A 188 3.03 11.94 -14.46
C ALA A 188 4.33 11.38 -15.07
N LEU A 189 5.47 11.98 -14.72
CA LEU A 189 6.76 11.53 -15.24
C LEU A 189 7.10 10.12 -14.74
N SER A 190 6.75 9.77 -13.50
CA SER A 190 6.97 8.42 -12.98
C SER A 190 6.18 7.36 -13.74
N ILE A 191 4.97 7.72 -14.21
CA ILE A 191 4.14 6.83 -15.04
C ILE A 191 4.79 6.67 -16.42
N ALA A 192 5.10 7.79 -17.08
CA ALA A 192 5.75 7.77 -18.41
C ALA A 192 7.07 6.99 -18.38
N TYR A 193 7.81 7.09 -17.25
CA TYR A 193 9.05 6.35 -17.06
C TYR A 193 8.81 4.84 -17.09
N THR A 194 7.84 4.34 -16.32
CA THR A 194 7.56 2.90 -16.29
C THR A 194 6.96 2.40 -17.60
N GLU A 195 6.17 3.21 -18.29
CA GLU A 195 5.65 2.86 -19.63
C GLU A 195 6.78 2.71 -20.65
N ARG A 196 7.83 3.53 -20.56
CA ARG A 196 8.92 3.52 -21.52
C ARG A 196 10.04 2.54 -21.18
N PHE A 197 10.38 2.41 -19.89
CA PHE A 197 11.57 1.68 -19.45
C PHE A 197 11.26 0.41 -18.64
N GLY A 198 9.97 0.08 -18.49
CA GLY A 198 9.58 -1.10 -17.71
C GLY A 198 9.63 -0.88 -16.21
N GLY A 199 9.38 -1.94 -15.48
CA GLY A 199 9.30 -1.92 -14.03
C GLY A 199 7.87 -1.72 -13.52
N ILE A 200 7.72 -1.75 -12.20
CA ILE A 200 6.42 -1.58 -11.55
C ILE A 200 6.27 -0.12 -11.10
N ASN A 201 5.13 0.48 -11.41
CA ASN A 201 4.77 1.79 -10.85
C ASN A 201 4.08 1.58 -9.50
N ARG A 202 4.58 2.27 -8.45
CA ARG A 202 4.08 2.11 -7.08
C ARG A 202 3.23 3.30 -6.63
N ASN A 203 2.85 4.20 -7.51
CA ASN A 203 2.06 5.37 -7.09
C ASN A 203 0.78 4.94 -6.39
N THR A 204 0.50 5.59 -5.24
CA THR A 204 -0.66 5.26 -4.42
C THR A 204 -1.96 5.52 -5.19
N ALA A 205 -2.87 4.57 -5.13
CA ALA A 205 -4.16 4.52 -5.83
C ALA A 205 -4.02 4.27 -7.35
N TYR A 206 -2.88 4.59 -7.96
CA TYR A 206 -2.61 4.21 -9.35
C TYR A 206 -2.38 2.69 -9.44
N ASN A 207 -1.48 2.16 -8.59
CA ASN A 207 -1.31 0.69 -8.50
C ASN A 207 -2.26 0.17 -7.40
N PRO A 208 -3.24 -0.67 -7.75
CA PRO A 208 -4.22 -1.18 -6.78
C PRO A 208 -3.60 -2.01 -5.65
N MET A 209 -2.44 -2.61 -5.88
CA MET A 209 -1.74 -3.37 -4.82
C MET A 209 -1.30 -2.46 -3.66
N THR A 210 -1.18 -1.14 -3.87
CA THR A 210 -0.88 -0.21 -2.78
C THR A 210 -2.02 -0.14 -1.75
N VAL A 211 -3.26 -0.30 -2.22
CA VAL A 211 -4.43 -0.34 -1.32
C VAL A 211 -4.52 -1.72 -0.67
N GLU A 212 -4.32 -2.76 -1.48
CA GLU A 212 -4.41 -4.16 -1.02
C GLU A 212 -3.39 -4.46 0.09
N GLY A 213 -2.15 -4.01 -0.06
CA GLY A 213 -1.13 -4.19 0.98
C GLY A 213 -1.49 -3.50 2.30
N LYS A 214 -2.10 -2.32 2.22
CA LYS A 214 -2.54 -1.58 3.41
C LYS A 214 -3.67 -2.29 4.17
N LYS A 215 -4.48 -3.08 3.49
CA LYS A 215 -5.57 -3.86 4.10
C LYS A 215 -5.04 -4.82 5.18
N SER A 216 -3.78 -5.23 5.09
CA SER A 216 -3.16 -6.14 6.06
C SER A 216 -3.30 -5.67 7.51
N VAL A 217 -3.34 -4.35 7.78
CA VAL A 217 -3.50 -3.84 9.15
C VAL A 217 -4.85 -4.25 9.76
N SER A 218 -5.91 -4.26 8.94
CA SER A 218 -7.25 -4.62 9.43
C SER A 218 -7.33 -6.11 9.75
N ILE A 219 -6.75 -6.94 8.89
CA ILE A 219 -6.70 -8.39 9.12
C ILE A 219 -5.88 -8.69 10.38
N GLU A 220 -4.73 -8.04 10.52
CA GLU A 220 -3.87 -8.21 11.67
C GLU A 220 -4.56 -7.78 12.97
N LEU A 221 -5.24 -6.63 12.97
CA LEU A 221 -6.03 -6.18 14.12
C LEU A 221 -7.09 -7.21 14.51
N PHE A 222 -7.84 -7.72 13.54
CA PHE A 222 -8.85 -8.75 13.77
C PHE A 222 -8.23 -9.98 14.45
N LEU A 223 -7.08 -10.44 13.96
CA LEU A 223 -6.39 -11.60 14.53
C LEU A 223 -5.87 -11.31 15.94
N GLN A 224 -5.20 -10.16 16.14
CA GLN A 224 -4.64 -9.76 17.43
C GLN A 224 -5.71 -9.53 18.51
N LEU A 225 -6.93 -9.15 18.11
CA LEU A 225 -8.06 -8.96 19.02
C LEU A 225 -8.87 -10.25 19.24
N GLY A 226 -8.30 -11.41 18.91
CA GLY A 226 -8.95 -12.70 19.11
C GLY A 226 -10.13 -12.93 18.17
N ARG A 227 -9.98 -12.50 16.92
CA ARG A 227 -11.00 -12.59 15.85
C ARG A 227 -12.26 -11.75 16.19
N LYS A 228 -12.03 -10.60 16.83
CA LYS A 228 -13.11 -9.65 17.15
C LYS A 228 -12.87 -8.35 16.38
N VAL A 229 -13.96 -7.75 15.95
CA VAL A 229 -13.94 -6.45 15.27
C VAL A 229 -14.15 -5.35 16.31
N PRO A 230 -13.29 -4.33 16.37
CA PRO A 230 -13.53 -3.20 17.27
C PRO A 230 -14.77 -2.42 16.85
N GLU A 231 -15.50 -1.88 17.83
CA GLU A 231 -16.71 -1.08 17.55
C GLU A 231 -16.39 0.20 16.78
N VAL A 232 -15.25 0.82 17.10
CA VAL A 232 -14.84 2.10 16.50
C VAL A 232 -13.34 2.06 16.23
N VAL A 233 -12.95 2.55 15.07
CA VAL A 233 -11.54 2.69 14.70
C VAL A 233 -11.28 4.14 14.26
N TYR A 234 -10.35 4.81 14.93
CA TYR A 234 -9.89 6.15 14.55
C TYR A 234 -8.61 6.04 13.74
N VAL A 235 -8.63 6.56 12.52
CA VAL A 235 -7.47 6.49 11.61
C VAL A 235 -7.00 7.92 11.30
N PRO A 236 -5.77 8.28 11.63
CA PRO A 236 -5.23 9.58 11.20
C PRO A 236 -5.07 9.57 9.68
N VAL A 237 -5.72 10.53 9.03
CA VAL A 237 -5.70 10.56 7.56
C VAL A 237 -4.77 11.66 7.04
N UNK A 238 -3.81 11.19 6.53
CA UNK A 238 -2.82 12.06 5.92
C UNK A 238 -2.98 12.02 4.40
N UNK A 239 -3.31 10.74 3.81
CA UNK A 239 -3.56 10.44 2.44
C UNK A 239 -4.80 9.60 2.43
N UNK A 240 -5.64 9.80 1.71
CA UNK A 240 -6.90 9.11 1.61
C UNK A 240 -6.81 7.60 1.63
N UNK A 241 -5.78 7.09 1.31
CA UNK A 241 -5.60 5.71 1.22
C UNK A 241 -5.53 4.98 2.53
N UNK A 242 -5.34 5.59 3.47
CA UNK A 242 -5.31 5.03 4.77
C UNK A 242 -6.68 4.71 5.35
N UNK A 243 -7.56 5.35 5.00
CA UNK A 243 -8.93 5.16 5.35
C UNK A 243 -9.60 4.05 4.59
N UNK A 244 -9.27 3.93 3.59
CA UNK A 244 -9.77 2.93 2.72
C UNK A 244 -9.36 1.52 3.08
N UNK A 245 -8.32 1.45 3.55
CA UNK A 245 -7.81 0.20 3.95
C UNK A 245 -8.38 -0.27 5.28
N UNK A 246 -8.62 0.54 5.97
CA UNK A 246 -9.20 0.23 7.22
C UNK A 246 -10.68 0.04 7.14
N UNK A 247 -11.22 0.61 6.34
CA UNK A 247 -12.65 0.48 6.12
C UNK A 247 -13.00 -0.73 5.30
N UNK A 248 -12.29 -1.05 4.61
CA UNK A 248 -12.50 -2.15 3.76
C UNK A 248 -12.37 -3.48 4.42
N UNK A 249 -11.68 -3.53 5.27
CA UNK A 249 -11.52 -4.74 5.94
C UNK A 249 -12.45 -4.91 7.12
N UNK A 250 -12.81 -4.00 7.47
CA UNK A 250 -13.65 -4.07 8.58
C UNK A 250 -15.10 -4.16 8.25
N UNK A 251 -15.34 -3.88 7.28
CA UNK A 251 -16.68 -3.88 6.83
C UNK A 251 -17.11 -5.10 6.09
N ARG A 252 -16.26 -5.97 5.79
CA ARG A 252 -16.61 -7.23 5.11
C ARG A 252 -15.95 -8.44 5.81
#